data_600cb23c6d806e596584fe2ebfe19748
#
_entry.id   600cb23c6d806e596584fe2ebfe19748
#
_cell.length_a   1.000
_cell.length_b   1.000
_cell.length_c   1.000
_cell.angle_alpha   90.00
_cell.angle_beta   90.00
_cell.angle_gamma   90.00
#
_symmetry.space_group_name_H-M   'P 1'
#
loop_
_entity.id
_entity.type
_entity.pdbx_description
1 polymer ?
#
loop_
_entity_poly.entity_id
_entity_poly.type
_entity_poly.pdbx_seq_one_letter_code
_entity_poly.pdbx_strand_id
1 'polypeptide(L)'
;MTEQTPTKLLNKGFISITVINFIVYLVYYLLMVIIAVIAQDSLHATLGQAGLASGIYIIGTLLARLFMGKLLELIGRKQVLRYGALFYLLTTVAYMYMPSMGILYLVRFLNGFGYGTVSTATNAIVTAYIPKNKKGEGINYYGLSTSLAAGIGPFIGMLLLNVSNFHVIINFSIILILLTTIACFIFPVENIELTPEHREALSKWNFDSFVEKKVLFITFIAFLMGLAYSSVLSFLSSYVKVIDLVDVSTFFFIVYAVVITLTRPSTGRIFDVKGERYVMYPSYIFLTLGLFLLSMTTSGWMLLVSGGLIGLGYGTFMSNGQAVCLQESPSPHRIGIALSTYFIGLDLGLGVGPYVLGELRNFMSFQQMYFLAGCIPIVCTILYMVFHKAKNDAKDLSLETIEEIEHGSEL
;
A
#
# COMPACT_ATOMS: atom_id res chain seq x y z
N MET A 1 15.94 29.69 0.19
CA MET A 1 15.67 29.32 1.60
C MET A 1 16.30 27.97 1.83
N THR A 2 17.24 27.85 2.76
CA THR A 2 17.92 26.60 3.09
C THR A 2 16.90 25.57 3.55
N GLU A 3 16.81 24.43 2.84
CA GLU A 3 16.08 23.25 3.28
C GLU A 3 16.54 22.86 4.69
N GLN A 4 15.84 23.31 5.71
CA GLN A 4 16.06 22.81 7.07
C GLN A 4 15.53 21.39 7.13
N THR A 5 16.41 20.43 6.89
CA THR A 5 16.10 19.01 7.08
C THR A 5 15.59 18.83 8.52
N PRO A 6 14.40 18.22 8.73
CA PRO A 6 13.87 18.06 10.07
C PRO A 6 14.84 17.27 10.95
N THR A 7 15.13 17.78 12.12
CA THR A 7 16.04 17.14 13.10
C THR A 7 15.34 16.05 13.90
N LYS A 8 14.01 16.16 14.05
CA LYS A 8 13.17 15.20 14.79
C LYS A 8 12.17 14.53 13.83
N LEU A 9 12.00 13.21 13.98
CA LEU A 9 11.05 12.46 13.18
C LEU A 9 9.60 12.87 13.48
N LEU A 10 9.22 12.93 14.74
CA LEU A 10 7.86 13.31 15.17
C LEU A 10 7.71 14.84 15.18
N ASN A 11 7.77 15.46 14.01
CA ASN A 11 7.47 16.87 13.83
C ASN A 11 6.00 17.09 13.48
N LYS A 12 5.50 18.32 13.58
CA LYS A 12 4.10 18.67 13.30
C LYS A 12 3.66 18.27 11.89
N GLY A 13 4.53 18.45 10.90
CA GLY A 13 4.22 18.08 9.52
C GLY A 13 4.05 16.58 9.34
N PHE A 14 4.97 15.79 9.89
CA PHE A 14 4.89 14.33 9.89
C PHE A 14 3.62 13.80 10.55
N ILE A 15 3.31 14.31 11.75
CA ILE A 15 2.11 13.88 12.50
C ILE A 15 0.84 14.23 11.71
N SER A 16 0.74 15.47 11.20
CA SER A 16 -0.45 15.91 10.47
C SER A 16 -0.71 15.07 9.22
N ILE A 17 0.33 14.83 8.40
CA ILE A 17 0.16 14.02 7.18
C ILE A 17 -0.13 12.55 7.50
N THR A 18 0.41 12.03 8.61
CA THR A 18 0.14 10.67 9.10
C THR A 18 -1.31 10.51 9.55
N VAL A 19 -1.88 11.51 10.23
CA VAL A 19 -3.29 11.52 10.63
C VAL A 19 -4.21 11.63 9.42
N ILE A 20 -3.89 12.50 8.47
CA ILE A 20 -4.63 12.60 7.18
C ILE A 20 -4.64 11.23 6.50
N ASN A 21 -3.49 10.59 6.37
CA ASN A 21 -3.36 9.27 5.77
C ASN A 21 -4.18 8.21 6.51
N PHE A 22 -4.11 8.20 7.85
CA PHE A 22 -4.89 7.29 8.68
C PHE A 22 -6.39 7.38 8.38
N ILE A 23 -6.96 8.58 8.34
CA ILE A 23 -8.41 8.76 8.11
C ILE A 23 -8.78 8.36 6.68
N VAL A 24 -7.97 8.69 5.68
CA VAL A 24 -8.20 8.30 4.28
C VAL A 24 -8.22 6.78 4.13
N TYR A 25 -7.26 6.08 4.72
CA TYR A 25 -7.23 4.61 4.72
C TYR A 25 -8.32 3.98 5.59
N LEU A 26 -8.67 4.61 6.70
CA LEU A 26 -9.76 4.16 7.58
C LEU A 26 -11.09 4.10 6.81
N VAL A 27 -11.45 5.17 6.10
CA VAL A 27 -12.67 5.22 5.29
C VAL A 27 -12.59 4.23 4.11
N TYR A 28 -11.42 4.09 3.48
CA TYR A 28 -11.20 3.07 2.45
C TYR A 28 -11.52 1.66 2.95
N TYR A 29 -10.88 1.23 4.05
CA TYR A 29 -11.06 -0.12 4.60
C TYR A 29 -12.47 -0.33 5.16
N LEU A 30 -13.06 0.69 5.76
CA LEU A 30 -14.42 0.66 6.27
C LEU A 30 -15.43 0.39 5.15
N LEU A 31 -15.37 1.18 4.06
CA LEU A 31 -16.28 1.03 2.93
C LEU A 31 -16.01 -0.25 2.11
N MET A 32 -14.76 -0.71 2.06
CA MET A 32 -14.38 -1.89 1.28
C MET A 32 -15.10 -3.14 1.76
N VAL A 33 -15.28 -3.28 3.07
CA VAL A 33 -15.92 -4.46 3.68
C VAL A 33 -17.44 -4.42 3.50
N ILE A 34 -18.06 -3.25 3.68
CA ILE A 34 -19.52 -3.16 3.73
C ILE A 34 -20.19 -3.04 2.35
N ILE A 35 -19.48 -2.56 1.34
CA ILE A 35 -20.11 -2.23 0.06
C ILE A 35 -20.66 -3.48 -0.66
N ALA A 36 -20.00 -4.62 -0.52
CA ALA A 36 -20.47 -5.88 -1.11
C ALA A 36 -21.77 -6.35 -0.45
N VAL A 37 -21.89 -6.20 0.87
CA VAL A 37 -23.09 -6.54 1.63
C VAL A 37 -24.23 -5.62 1.22
N ILE A 38 -24.00 -4.32 1.18
CA ILE A 38 -25.01 -3.33 0.78
C ILE A 38 -25.47 -3.52 -0.67
N ALA A 39 -24.56 -3.87 -1.58
CA ALA A 39 -24.93 -4.17 -2.97
C ALA A 39 -25.90 -5.34 -3.04
N GLN A 40 -25.68 -6.40 -2.25
CA GLN A 40 -26.57 -7.55 -2.21
C GLN A 40 -27.91 -7.22 -1.52
N ASP A 41 -27.87 -6.56 -0.36
CA ASP A 41 -29.07 -6.32 0.45
C ASP A 41 -29.98 -5.22 -0.13
N SER A 42 -29.39 -4.12 -0.64
CA SER A 42 -30.14 -2.94 -1.09
C SER A 42 -30.38 -2.91 -2.59
N LEU A 43 -29.48 -3.48 -3.39
CA LEU A 43 -29.57 -3.47 -4.87
C LEU A 43 -29.80 -4.86 -5.46
N HIS A 44 -30.02 -5.87 -4.62
CA HIS A 44 -30.24 -7.26 -5.01
C HIS A 44 -29.16 -7.81 -5.95
N ALA A 45 -27.92 -7.36 -5.75
CA ALA A 45 -26.78 -7.74 -6.58
C ALA A 45 -26.41 -9.23 -6.40
N THR A 46 -26.01 -9.85 -7.50
CA THR A 46 -25.37 -11.17 -7.42
C THR A 46 -24.00 -11.06 -6.76
N LEU A 47 -23.44 -12.19 -6.28
CA LEU A 47 -22.08 -12.24 -5.71
C LEU A 47 -21.03 -11.69 -6.67
N GLY A 48 -21.16 -12.01 -7.98
CA GLY A 48 -20.25 -11.48 -9.01
C GLY A 48 -20.36 -9.97 -9.17
N GLN A 49 -21.56 -9.40 -9.14
CA GLN A 49 -21.79 -7.97 -9.22
C GLN A 49 -21.25 -7.25 -7.97
N ALA A 50 -21.46 -7.80 -6.78
CA ALA A 50 -20.91 -7.27 -5.54
C ALA A 50 -19.37 -7.32 -5.51
N GLY A 51 -18.79 -8.41 -6.03
CA GLY A 51 -17.35 -8.54 -6.22
C GLY A 51 -16.78 -7.51 -7.20
N LEU A 52 -17.47 -7.27 -8.33
CA LEU A 52 -17.09 -6.23 -9.29
C LEU A 52 -17.15 -4.84 -8.66
N ALA A 53 -18.12 -4.53 -7.80
CA ALA A 53 -18.18 -3.26 -7.09
C ALA A 53 -16.95 -3.04 -6.19
N SER A 54 -16.39 -4.08 -5.62
CA SER A 54 -15.12 -4.02 -4.88
C SER A 54 -13.92 -3.84 -5.83
N GLY A 55 -13.85 -4.62 -6.89
CA GLY A 55 -12.74 -4.61 -7.85
C GLY A 55 -12.60 -3.31 -8.64
N ILE A 56 -13.71 -2.71 -9.08
CA ILE A 56 -13.70 -1.49 -9.89
C ILE A 56 -13.10 -0.28 -9.13
N TYR A 57 -13.19 -0.29 -7.81
CA TYR A 57 -12.52 0.69 -6.96
C TYR A 57 -11.00 0.62 -7.11
N ILE A 58 -10.45 -0.60 -7.15
CA ILE A 58 -9.00 -0.83 -7.32
C ILE A 58 -8.55 -0.33 -8.70
N ILE A 59 -9.36 -0.53 -9.75
CA ILE A 59 -9.09 0.00 -11.10
C ILE A 59 -9.00 1.53 -11.05
N GLY A 60 -9.95 2.20 -10.41
CA GLY A 60 -9.92 3.66 -10.20
C GLY A 60 -8.65 4.10 -9.46
N THR A 61 -8.27 3.39 -8.41
CA THR A 61 -7.05 3.66 -7.63
C THR A 61 -5.79 3.51 -8.47
N LEU A 62 -5.67 2.45 -9.28
CA LEU A 62 -4.53 2.21 -10.16
C LEU A 62 -4.36 3.33 -11.20
N LEU A 63 -5.47 3.73 -11.83
CA LEU A 63 -5.44 4.84 -12.79
C LEU A 63 -5.03 6.15 -12.10
N ALA A 64 -5.57 6.44 -10.92
CA ALA A 64 -5.15 7.61 -10.16
C ALA A 64 -3.64 7.57 -9.88
N ARG A 65 -3.09 6.45 -9.40
CA ARG A 65 -1.66 6.34 -9.11
C ARG A 65 -0.80 6.59 -10.35
N LEU A 66 -1.20 6.03 -11.50
CA LEU A 66 -0.47 6.20 -12.75
C LEU A 66 -0.36 7.69 -13.14
N PHE A 67 -1.48 8.43 -13.08
CA PHE A 67 -1.49 9.85 -13.47
C PHE A 67 -0.96 10.76 -12.36
N MET A 68 -1.33 10.51 -11.11
CA MET A 68 -0.98 11.40 -10.01
C MET A 68 0.50 11.36 -9.64
N GLY A 69 1.21 10.27 -9.87
CA GLY A 69 2.65 10.21 -9.71
C GLY A 69 3.38 11.31 -10.51
N LYS A 70 2.94 11.52 -11.74
CA LYS A 70 3.44 12.60 -12.62
C LYS A 70 2.88 13.98 -12.23
N LEU A 71 1.56 14.06 -12.02
CA LEU A 71 0.88 15.32 -11.76
C LEU A 71 1.29 15.96 -10.42
N LEU A 72 1.66 15.15 -9.42
CA LEU A 72 2.20 15.64 -8.15
C LEU A 72 3.41 16.55 -8.34
N GLU A 73 4.29 16.18 -9.26
CA GLU A 73 5.50 16.96 -9.51
C GLU A 73 5.23 18.15 -10.46
N LEU A 74 4.34 18.00 -11.44
CA LEU A 74 4.02 19.05 -12.42
C LEU A 74 3.12 20.15 -11.88
N ILE A 75 2.03 19.78 -11.20
CA ILE A 75 1.01 20.70 -10.68
C ILE A 75 1.40 21.18 -9.28
N GLY A 76 2.12 20.34 -8.53
CA GLY A 76 2.53 20.55 -7.16
C GLY A 76 1.75 19.70 -6.16
N ARG A 77 2.48 19.19 -5.18
CA ARG A 77 1.98 18.27 -4.15
C ARG A 77 0.81 18.84 -3.35
N LYS A 78 0.87 20.15 -3.07
CA LYS A 78 -0.16 20.89 -2.34
C LYS A 78 -1.50 20.89 -3.08
N GLN A 79 -1.48 21.19 -4.38
CA GLN A 79 -2.67 21.26 -5.21
C GLN A 79 -3.30 19.89 -5.37
N VAL A 80 -2.49 18.86 -5.67
CA VAL A 80 -2.98 17.48 -5.84
C VAL A 80 -3.61 16.97 -4.54
N LEU A 81 -2.99 17.22 -3.36
CA LEU A 81 -3.56 16.86 -2.08
C LEU A 81 -4.92 17.51 -1.85
N ARG A 82 -5.02 18.83 -2.04
CA ARG A 82 -6.25 19.61 -1.76
C ARG A 82 -7.40 19.24 -2.67
N TYR A 83 -7.16 19.28 -3.98
CA TYR A 83 -8.21 18.97 -4.97
C TYR A 83 -8.53 17.48 -5.00
N GLY A 84 -7.55 16.62 -4.73
CA GLY A 84 -7.76 15.19 -4.54
C GLY A 84 -8.66 14.90 -3.33
N ALA A 85 -8.42 15.55 -2.19
CA ALA A 85 -9.25 15.40 -1.00
C ALA A 85 -10.69 15.92 -1.24
N LEU A 86 -10.84 17.05 -1.93
CA LEU A 86 -12.15 17.57 -2.32
C LEU A 86 -12.89 16.60 -3.25
N PHE A 87 -12.20 16.06 -4.26
CA PHE A 87 -12.78 15.07 -5.16
C PHE A 87 -13.18 13.78 -4.43
N TYR A 88 -12.33 13.32 -3.50
CA TYR A 88 -12.63 12.15 -2.66
C TYR A 88 -13.86 12.40 -1.77
N LEU A 89 -14.00 13.62 -1.21
CA LEU A 89 -15.19 14.03 -0.45
C LEU A 89 -16.45 13.98 -1.34
N LEU A 90 -16.41 14.63 -2.51
CA LEU A 90 -17.57 14.68 -3.41
C LEU A 90 -18.03 13.28 -3.85
N THR A 91 -17.08 12.40 -4.16
CA THR A 91 -17.39 11.01 -4.53
C THR A 91 -17.84 10.17 -3.32
N THR A 92 -17.43 10.52 -2.10
CA THR A 92 -17.96 9.89 -0.88
C THR A 92 -19.41 10.34 -0.63
N VAL A 93 -19.72 11.62 -0.86
CA VAL A 93 -21.11 12.12 -0.80
C VAL A 93 -22.00 11.43 -1.84
N ALA A 94 -21.45 11.12 -3.02
CA ALA A 94 -22.22 10.46 -4.10
C ALA A 94 -22.77 9.07 -3.69
N TYR A 95 -22.19 8.41 -2.69
CA TYR A 95 -22.78 7.18 -2.13
C TYR A 95 -24.16 7.35 -1.47
N MET A 96 -24.56 8.59 -1.16
CA MET A 96 -25.92 8.86 -0.66
C MET A 96 -27.02 8.59 -1.68
N TYR A 97 -26.67 8.57 -2.96
CA TYR A 97 -27.59 8.35 -4.05
C TYR A 97 -27.10 7.22 -4.99
N MET A 98 -27.55 6.01 -4.73
CA MET A 98 -27.18 4.82 -5.50
C MET A 98 -28.42 4.05 -5.95
N PRO A 99 -29.14 4.51 -6.96
CA PRO A 99 -30.39 3.89 -7.39
C PRO A 99 -30.20 2.59 -8.19
N SER A 100 -28.97 2.26 -8.61
CA SER A 100 -28.66 1.08 -9.42
C SER A 100 -27.21 0.65 -9.28
N MET A 101 -26.93 -0.61 -9.66
CA MET A 101 -25.58 -1.14 -9.72
C MET A 101 -24.65 -0.36 -10.66
N GLY A 102 -25.16 0.15 -11.78
CA GLY A 102 -24.36 0.99 -12.71
C GLY A 102 -23.86 2.27 -12.05
N ILE A 103 -24.72 2.95 -11.29
CA ILE A 103 -24.33 4.16 -10.53
C ILE A 103 -23.35 3.75 -9.41
N LEU A 104 -23.59 2.64 -8.71
CA LEU A 104 -22.65 2.15 -7.69
C LEU A 104 -21.26 1.91 -8.30
N TYR A 105 -21.15 1.27 -9.46
CA TYR A 105 -19.87 1.05 -10.13
C TYR A 105 -19.18 2.37 -10.48
N LEU A 106 -19.91 3.35 -11.03
CA LEU A 106 -19.35 4.66 -11.35
C LEU A 106 -18.85 5.37 -10.09
N VAL A 107 -19.66 5.41 -9.03
CA VAL A 107 -19.27 6.02 -7.76
C VAL A 107 -18.05 5.30 -7.16
N ARG A 108 -18.00 3.98 -7.17
CA ARG A 108 -16.88 3.18 -6.71
C ARG A 108 -15.60 3.50 -7.49
N PHE A 109 -15.68 3.54 -8.82
CA PHE A 109 -14.55 3.91 -9.67
C PHE A 109 -14.01 5.31 -9.36
N LEU A 110 -14.89 6.30 -9.32
CA LEU A 110 -14.51 7.69 -9.03
C LEU A 110 -13.98 7.86 -7.61
N ASN A 111 -14.59 7.19 -6.64
CA ASN A 111 -14.14 7.23 -5.26
C ASN A 111 -12.77 6.54 -5.09
N GLY A 112 -12.54 5.42 -5.79
CA GLY A 112 -11.23 4.79 -5.88
C GLY A 112 -10.17 5.70 -6.50
N PHE A 113 -10.53 6.44 -7.54
CA PHE A 113 -9.65 7.44 -8.14
C PHE A 113 -9.32 8.58 -7.16
N GLY A 114 -10.31 9.07 -6.41
CA GLY A 114 -10.12 10.07 -5.35
C GLY A 114 -9.19 9.58 -4.24
N TYR A 115 -9.44 8.38 -3.73
CA TYR A 115 -8.57 7.72 -2.75
C TYR A 115 -7.14 7.56 -3.28
N GLY A 116 -6.97 7.02 -4.49
CA GLY A 116 -5.67 6.84 -5.13
C GLY A 116 -4.90 8.16 -5.26
N THR A 117 -5.59 9.25 -5.60
CA THR A 117 -5.02 10.59 -5.68
C THR A 117 -4.50 11.07 -4.33
N VAL A 118 -5.33 11.02 -3.28
CA VAL A 118 -4.95 11.50 -1.94
C VAL A 118 -3.86 10.63 -1.34
N SER A 119 -3.99 9.29 -1.43
CA SER A 119 -2.99 8.38 -0.87
C SER A 119 -1.62 8.51 -1.57
N THR A 120 -1.59 8.72 -2.87
CA THR A 120 -0.34 9.00 -3.60
C THR A 120 0.27 10.32 -3.15
N ALA A 121 -0.54 11.36 -2.97
CA ALA A 121 -0.07 12.65 -2.49
C ALA A 121 0.49 12.56 -1.06
N THR A 122 -0.22 11.92 -0.12
CA THR A 122 0.23 11.77 1.27
C THR A 122 1.53 10.98 1.37
N ASN A 123 1.67 9.89 0.59
CA ASN A 123 2.90 9.09 0.51
C ASN A 123 4.10 9.90 -0.01
N ALA A 124 3.89 10.77 -1.01
CA ALA A 124 4.96 11.63 -1.51
C ALA A 124 5.30 12.79 -0.55
N ILE A 125 4.28 13.41 0.05
CA ILE A 125 4.44 14.56 0.95
C ILE A 125 5.16 14.18 2.23
N VAL A 126 4.84 13.02 2.84
CA VAL A 126 5.44 12.59 4.10
C VAL A 126 6.97 12.51 4.02
N THR A 127 7.51 12.20 2.85
CA THR A 127 8.97 12.04 2.64
C THR A 127 9.75 13.33 2.92
N ALA A 128 9.13 14.49 2.73
CA ALA A 128 9.73 15.80 3.03
C ALA A 128 9.86 16.08 4.54
N TYR A 129 9.06 15.40 5.36
CA TYR A 129 9.06 15.55 6.81
C TYR A 129 9.90 14.50 7.55
N ILE A 130 10.54 13.58 6.81
CA ILE A 130 11.39 12.52 7.37
C ILE A 130 12.87 12.96 7.27
N PRO A 131 13.66 12.91 8.38
CA PRO A 131 15.09 13.15 8.34
C PRO A 131 15.81 12.20 7.36
N LYS A 132 16.82 12.71 6.65
CA LYS A 132 17.55 11.93 5.62
C LYS A 132 18.16 10.63 6.14
N ASN A 133 18.61 10.60 7.39
CA ASN A 133 19.21 9.45 8.07
C ASN A 133 18.20 8.50 8.73
N LYS A 134 16.88 8.77 8.63
CA LYS A 134 15.80 8.00 9.26
C LYS A 134 14.69 7.62 8.28
N LYS A 135 15.03 7.37 7.02
CA LYS A 135 14.05 7.07 5.97
C LYS A 135 13.23 5.82 6.29
N GLY A 136 13.90 4.74 6.68
CA GLY A 136 13.23 3.48 7.04
C GLY A 136 12.39 3.62 8.29
N GLU A 137 12.94 4.23 9.36
CA GLU A 137 12.20 4.49 10.59
C GLU A 137 10.96 5.34 10.30
N GLY A 138 11.11 6.45 9.57
CA GLY A 138 10.03 7.38 9.25
C GLY A 138 8.91 6.73 8.44
N ILE A 139 9.24 6.00 7.38
CA ILE A 139 8.24 5.29 6.56
C ILE A 139 7.52 4.20 7.35
N ASN A 140 8.22 3.49 8.24
CA ASN A 140 7.59 2.49 9.08
C ASN A 140 6.64 3.12 10.11
N TYR A 141 7.00 4.23 10.75
CA TYR A 141 6.08 4.98 11.63
C TYR A 141 4.87 5.53 10.86
N TYR A 142 5.08 6.10 9.68
CA TYR A 142 3.99 6.54 8.82
C TYR A 142 3.06 5.38 8.42
N GLY A 143 3.66 4.24 8.09
CA GLY A 143 2.93 3.03 7.74
C GLY A 143 2.08 2.44 8.87
N LEU A 144 2.32 2.81 10.16
CA LEU A 144 1.41 2.46 11.26
C LEU A 144 0.00 2.98 11.01
N SER A 145 -0.14 4.16 10.41
CA SER A 145 -1.44 4.74 10.07
C SER A 145 -2.26 3.82 9.16
N THR A 146 -1.62 3.25 8.14
CA THR A 146 -2.27 2.30 7.23
C THR A 146 -2.62 0.98 7.90
N SER A 147 -1.73 0.44 8.76
CA SER A 147 -2.00 -0.82 9.46
C SER A 147 -3.10 -0.71 10.49
N LEU A 148 -3.12 0.39 11.25
CA LEU A 148 -4.19 0.66 12.20
C LEU A 148 -5.53 0.84 11.48
N ALA A 149 -5.52 1.56 10.35
CA ALA A 149 -6.71 1.72 9.52
C ALA A 149 -7.22 0.39 8.97
N ALA A 150 -6.32 -0.52 8.55
CA ALA A 150 -6.67 -1.85 8.04
C ALA A 150 -7.29 -2.77 9.12
N GLY A 151 -6.93 -2.58 10.39
CA GLY A 151 -7.56 -3.31 11.49
C GLY A 151 -8.85 -2.66 11.98
N ILE A 152 -8.83 -1.35 12.21
CA ILE A 152 -9.93 -0.58 12.82
C ILE A 152 -11.07 -0.33 11.81
N GLY A 153 -10.75 -0.08 10.53
CA GLY A 153 -11.73 0.26 9.50
C GLY A 153 -12.81 -0.81 9.30
N PRO A 154 -12.43 -2.06 8.99
CA PRO A 154 -13.39 -3.16 8.87
C PRO A 154 -14.20 -3.40 10.16
N PHE A 155 -13.53 -3.31 11.32
CA PHE A 155 -14.20 -3.46 12.60
C PHE A 155 -15.31 -2.42 12.81
N ILE A 156 -15.00 -1.12 12.59
CA ILE A 156 -16.00 -0.04 12.69
C ILE A 156 -17.10 -0.24 11.64
N GLY A 157 -16.74 -0.61 10.40
CA GLY A 157 -17.69 -0.85 9.30
C GLY A 157 -18.71 -1.92 9.67
N MET A 158 -18.26 -3.07 10.15
CA MET A 158 -19.12 -4.18 10.57
C MET A 158 -19.93 -3.84 11.83
N LEU A 159 -19.31 -3.17 12.80
CA LEU A 159 -20.02 -2.73 14.01
C LEU A 159 -21.19 -1.79 13.65
N LEU A 160 -20.93 -0.78 12.84
CA LEU A 160 -21.97 0.16 12.41
C LEU A 160 -23.06 -0.51 11.55
N LEU A 161 -22.69 -1.49 10.72
CA LEU A 161 -23.66 -2.24 9.92
C LEU A 161 -24.64 -3.05 10.79
N ASN A 162 -24.16 -3.59 11.91
CA ASN A 162 -24.97 -4.37 12.84
C ASN A 162 -25.93 -3.51 13.69
N VAL A 163 -25.57 -2.25 14.00
CA VAL A 163 -26.35 -1.38 14.90
C VAL A 163 -27.05 -0.23 14.18
N SER A 164 -26.81 -0.03 12.89
CA SER A 164 -27.33 1.08 12.11
C SER A 164 -27.62 0.70 10.67
N ASN A 165 -27.77 1.67 9.79
CA ASN A 165 -28.00 1.48 8.38
C ASN A 165 -26.87 2.11 7.52
N PHE A 166 -26.90 1.83 6.23
CA PHE A 166 -25.92 2.33 5.28
C PHE A 166 -25.78 3.87 5.29
N HIS A 167 -26.87 4.61 5.41
CA HIS A 167 -26.82 6.07 5.41
C HIS A 167 -26.04 6.62 6.61
N VAL A 168 -26.15 5.99 7.78
CA VAL A 168 -25.36 6.38 8.96
C VAL A 168 -23.86 6.14 8.72
N ILE A 169 -23.51 5.01 8.10
CA ILE A 169 -22.12 4.68 7.78
C ILE A 169 -21.54 5.68 6.76
N ILE A 170 -22.31 6.02 5.73
CA ILE A 170 -21.88 7.01 4.75
C ILE A 170 -21.77 8.40 5.37
N ASN A 171 -22.72 8.83 6.19
CA ASN A 171 -22.61 10.12 6.88
C ASN A 171 -21.39 10.18 7.79
N PHE A 172 -21.08 9.12 8.51
CA PHE A 172 -19.86 9.01 9.31
C PHE A 172 -18.59 9.15 8.43
N SER A 173 -18.57 8.46 7.29
CA SER A 173 -17.47 8.54 6.31
C SER A 173 -17.35 9.96 5.73
N ILE A 174 -18.46 10.61 5.39
CA ILE A 174 -18.49 11.99 4.88
C ILE A 174 -17.90 12.95 5.91
N ILE A 175 -18.30 12.84 7.18
CA ILE A 175 -17.77 13.69 8.26
C ILE A 175 -16.25 13.53 8.38
N LEU A 176 -15.74 12.29 8.38
CA LEU A 176 -14.30 12.02 8.46
C LEU A 176 -13.55 12.61 7.28
N ILE A 177 -14.04 12.41 6.05
CA ILE A 177 -13.37 12.95 4.85
C ILE A 177 -13.52 14.47 4.75
N LEU A 178 -14.62 15.05 5.23
CA LEU A 178 -14.79 16.50 5.32
C LEU A 178 -13.74 17.14 6.24
N LEU A 179 -13.57 16.58 7.45
CA LEU A 179 -12.56 17.03 8.40
C LEU A 179 -11.14 16.87 7.81
N THR A 180 -10.89 15.76 7.12
CA THR A 180 -9.62 15.51 6.40
C THR A 180 -9.41 16.53 5.28
N THR A 181 -10.45 16.85 4.51
CA THR A 181 -10.38 17.85 3.44
C THR A 181 -10.05 19.23 4.02
N ILE A 182 -10.73 19.63 5.10
CA ILE A 182 -10.43 20.90 5.79
C ILE A 182 -8.95 20.90 6.27
N ALA A 183 -8.50 19.81 6.87
CA ALA A 183 -7.11 19.65 7.30
C ALA A 183 -6.12 19.79 6.13
N CYS A 184 -6.42 19.22 4.95
CA CYS A 184 -5.59 19.34 3.74
C CYS A 184 -5.50 20.79 3.22
N PHE A 185 -6.53 21.62 3.41
CA PHE A 185 -6.50 23.02 3.02
C PHE A 185 -5.71 23.90 4.02
N ILE A 186 -5.76 23.57 5.31
CA ILE A 186 -5.04 24.29 6.37
C ILE A 186 -3.57 23.89 6.42
N PHE A 187 -3.27 22.61 6.16
CA PHE A 187 -1.91 22.06 6.29
C PHE A 187 -0.93 22.71 5.31
N PRO A 188 0.18 23.26 5.80
CA PRO A 188 1.18 23.89 4.96
C PRO A 188 2.05 22.81 4.26
N VAL A 189 1.73 22.53 3.01
CA VAL A 189 2.54 21.66 2.15
C VAL A 189 3.47 22.53 1.32
N GLU A 190 4.76 22.21 1.33
CA GLU A 190 5.74 22.82 0.44
C GLU A 190 5.78 22.05 -0.88
N ASN A 191 5.73 22.77 -1.99
CA ASN A 191 5.93 22.19 -3.33
C ASN A 191 7.44 22.12 -3.61
N ILE A 192 7.86 21.09 -4.35
CA ILE A 192 9.21 21.03 -4.89
C ILE A 192 9.29 21.97 -6.10
N GLU A 193 10.26 22.87 -6.11
CA GLU A 193 10.52 23.73 -7.26
C GLU A 193 11.22 22.93 -8.36
N LEU A 194 10.57 22.85 -9.52
CA LEU A 194 11.12 22.22 -10.70
C LEU A 194 11.93 23.21 -11.52
N THR A 195 13.14 22.81 -11.93
CA THR A 195 13.85 23.54 -12.98
C THR A 195 13.09 23.46 -14.31
N PRO A 196 13.25 24.43 -15.23
CA PRO A 196 12.60 24.41 -16.54
C PRO A 196 12.86 23.11 -17.30
N GLU A 197 14.08 22.59 -17.25
CA GLU A 197 14.49 21.33 -17.88
C GLU A 197 13.74 20.11 -17.32
N HIS A 198 13.64 20.01 -15.99
CA HIS A 198 12.88 18.93 -15.33
C HIS A 198 11.39 19.03 -15.64
N ARG A 199 10.83 20.25 -15.72
CA ARG A 199 9.44 20.47 -16.06
C ARG A 199 9.15 20.07 -17.50
N GLU A 200 10.03 20.38 -18.44
CA GLU A 200 9.91 19.96 -19.84
C GLU A 200 10.00 18.44 -19.96
N ALA A 201 10.97 17.79 -19.30
CA ALA A 201 11.12 16.34 -19.30
C ALA A 201 9.86 15.63 -18.77
N LEU A 202 9.29 16.14 -17.67
CA LEU A 202 8.07 15.59 -17.07
C LEU A 202 6.79 15.92 -17.89
N SER A 203 6.78 16.99 -18.70
CA SER A 203 5.61 17.33 -19.52
C SER A 203 5.41 16.37 -20.68
N LYS A 204 6.47 15.71 -21.16
CA LYS A 204 6.41 14.75 -22.26
C LYS A 204 5.55 13.53 -21.93
N TRP A 205 4.74 13.09 -22.90
CA TRP A 205 3.91 11.89 -22.80
C TRP A 205 4.71 10.67 -23.26
N ASN A 206 5.70 10.28 -22.47
CA ASN A 206 6.51 9.09 -22.69
C ASN A 206 6.44 8.18 -21.44
N PHE A 207 6.84 6.93 -21.58
CA PHE A 207 6.83 5.95 -20.51
C PHE A 207 7.60 6.43 -19.27
N ASP A 208 8.76 7.07 -19.48
CA ASP A 208 9.64 7.55 -18.41
C ASP A 208 9.02 8.68 -17.55
N SER A 209 7.98 9.35 -18.06
CA SER A 209 7.28 10.37 -17.27
C SER A 209 6.17 9.82 -16.38
N PHE A 210 5.80 8.55 -16.52
CA PHE A 210 4.78 7.88 -15.71
C PHE A 210 5.34 6.79 -14.81
N VAL A 211 6.47 6.18 -15.18
CA VAL A 211 7.06 5.03 -14.51
C VAL A 211 8.53 5.30 -14.22
N GLU A 212 8.96 5.00 -12.98
CA GLU A 212 10.36 5.09 -12.61
C GLU A 212 11.06 3.75 -12.83
N LYS A 213 11.95 3.71 -13.81
CA LYS A 213 12.64 2.47 -14.20
C LYS A 213 13.49 1.86 -13.10
N LYS A 214 14.13 2.70 -12.27
CA LYS A 214 15.04 2.24 -11.21
C LYS A 214 14.32 1.44 -10.13
N VAL A 215 13.01 1.68 -9.93
CA VAL A 215 12.22 0.97 -8.93
C VAL A 215 11.41 -0.20 -9.48
N LEU A 216 11.52 -0.51 -10.79
CA LEU A 216 10.74 -1.58 -11.41
C LEU A 216 11.00 -2.95 -10.78
N PHE A 217 12.22 -3.22 -10.34
CA PHE A 217 12.53 -4.49 -9.66
C PHE A 217 11.76 -4.63 -8.35
N ILE A 218 11.84 -3.63 -7.46
CA ILE A 218 11.08 -3.67 -6.19
C ILE A 218 9.57 -3.61 -6.44
N THR A 219 9.12 -2.96 -7.51
CA THR A 219 7.73 -2.95 -7.96
C THR A 219 7.25 -4.35 -8.37
N PHE A 220 8.07 -5.11 -9.09
CA PHE A 220 7.76 -6.48 -9.46
C PHE A 220 7.71 -7.40 -8.24
N ILE A 221 8.64 -7.25 -7.30
CA ILE A 221 8.57 -7.95 -6.01
C ILE A 221 7.30 -7.57 -5.26
N ALA A 222 6.90 -6.28 -5.26
CA ALA A 222 5.67 -5.83 -4.63
C ALA A 222 4.42 -6.45 -5.26
N PHE A 223 4.39 -6.59 -6.58
CA PHE A 223 3.34 -7.31 -7.29
C PHE A 223 3.23 -8.78 -6.82
N LEU A 224 4.34 -9.49 -6.77
CA LEU A 224 4.38 -10.89 -6.33
C LEU A 224 3.95 -11.05 -4.85
N MET A 225 4.44 -10.17 -3.98
CA MET A 225 4.07 -10.18 -2.55
C MET A 225 2.59 -9.83 -2.35
N GLY A 226 2.07 -8.87 -3.12
CA GLY A 226 0.65 -8.52 -3.16
C GLY A 226 -0.21 -9.69 -3.63
N LEU A 227 0.23 -10.39 -4.68
CA LEU A 227 -0.44 -11.58 -5.20
C LEU A 227 -0.49 -12.70 -4.14
N ALA A 228 0.61 -12.97 -3.44
CA ALA A 228 0.64 -13.97 -2.38
C ALA A 228 -0.32 -13.59 -1.23
N TYR A 229 -0.30 -12.33 -0.77
CA TYR A 229 -1.15 -11.85 0.32
C TYR A 229 -2.63 -11.75 -0.05
N SER A 230 -2.97 -11.58 -1.32
CA SER A 230 -4.35 -11.55 -1.80
C SER A 230 -5.11 -12.84 -1.49
N SER A 231 -4.39 -13.99 -1.38
CA SER A 231 -4.96 -15.26 -0.95
C SER A 231 -5.62 -15.15 0.42
N VAL A 232 -4.97 -14.45 1.34
CA VAL A 232 -5.48 -14.23 2.71
C VAL A 232 -6.67 -13.29 2.68
N LEU A 233 -6.54 -12.13 2.03
CA LEU A 233 -7.61 -11.13 2.00
C LEU A 233 -8.91 -11.66 1.39
N SER A 234 -8.82 -12.48 0.34
CA SER A 234 -10.01 -12.89 -0.43
C SER A 234 -10.58 -14.22 0.00
N PHE A 235 -9.76 -15.13 0.51
CA PHE A 235 -10.20 -16.50 0.72
C PHE A 235 -10.16 -16.97 2.18
N LEU A 236 -9.61 -16.20 3.11
CA LEU A 236 -9.55 -16.60 4.51
C LEU A 236 -10.94 -16.90 5.08
N SER A 237 -11.92 -16.02 4.84
CA SER A 237 -13.30 -16.21 5.34
C SER A 237 -13.95 -17.47 4.81
N SER A 238 -13.66 -17.85 3.56
CA SER A 238 -14.17 -19.09 2.98
C SER A 238 -13.43 -20.32 3.51
N TYR A 239 -12.12 -20.18 3.70
CA TYR A 239 -11.28 -21.26 4.22
C TYR A 239 -11.63 -21.65 5.65
N VAL A 240 -11.78 -20.66 6.55
CA VAL A 240 -12.11 -20.93 7.96
C VAL A 240 -13.49 -21.59 8.16
N LYS A 241 -14.43 -21.39 7.22
CA LYS A 241 -15.70 -22.11 7.20
C LYS A 241 -15.50 -23.59 6.87
N VAL A 242 -14.57 -23.92 5.98
CA VAL A 242 -14.26 -25.31 5.59
C VAL A 242 -13.56 -26.07 6.71
N ILE A 243 -12.72 -25.40 7.50
CA ILE A 243 -11.98 -26.02 8.62
C ILE A 243 -12.63 -25.79 9.99
N ASP A 244 -13.87 -25.24 10.03
CA ASP A 244 -14.68 -25.00 11.23
C ASP A 244 -13.96 -24.14 12.31
N LEU A 245 -13.29 -23.05 11.88
CA LEU A 245 -12.57 -22.11 12.73
C LEU A 245 -13.09 -20.67 12.61
N VAL A 246 -14.38 -20.49 12.30
CA VAL A 246 -14.98 -19.15 12.07
C VAL A 246 -14.84 -18.24 13.29
N ASP A 247 -15.13 -18.74 14.49
CA ASP A 247 -15.10 -17.95 15.72
C ASP A 247 -13.70 -17.38 16.01
N VAL A 248 -12.67 -18.18 15.77
CA VAL A 248 -11.28 -17.76 16.00
C VAL A 248 -10.79 -16.82 14.91
N SER A 249 -11.34 -16.90 13.71
CA SER A 249 -10.89 -16.14 12.54
C SER A 249 -11.00 -14.62 12.72
N THR A 250 -11.95 -14.16 13.54
CA THR A 250 -12.11 -12.73 13.89
C THR A 250 -10.85 -12.17 14.53
N PHE A 251 -10.12 -12.97 15.30
CA PHE A 251 -8.88 -12.55 15.96
C PHE A 251 -7.65 -12.59 15.03
N PHE A 252 -7.74 -13.24 13.88
CA PHE A 252 -6.63 -13.34 12.92
C PHE A 252 -6.08 -11.96 12.51
N PHE A 253 -6.98 -11.06 12.06
CA PHE A 253 -6.57 -9.72 11.64
C PHE A 253 -6.19 -8.82 12.82
N ILE A 254 -6.69 -9.10 14.03
CA ILE A 254 -6.25 -8.41 15.25
C ILE A 254 -4.80 -8.78 15.55
N VAL A 255 -4.47 -10.07 15.57
CA VAL A 255 -3.09 -10.53 15.77
C VAL A 255 -2.17 -9.97 14.68
N TYR A 256 -2.59 -10.04 13.43
CA TYR A 256 -1.90 -9.45 12.29
C TYR A 256 -1.58 -7.96 12.53
N ALA A 257 -2.59 -7.15 12.89
CA ALA A 257 -2.44 -5.72 13.10
C ALA A 257 -1.56 -5.39 14.33
N VAL A 258 -1.72 -6.11 15.43
CA VAL A 258 -0.91 -5.95 16.65
C VAL A 258 0.56 -6.23 16.36
N VAL A 259 0.85 -7.35 15.72
CA VAL A 259 2.24 -7.75 15.41
C VAL A 259 2.90 -6.72 14.49
N ILE A 260 2.22 -6.26 13.44
CA ILE A 260 2.76 -5.21 12.57
C ILE A 260 3.02 -3.93 13.36
N THR A 261 2.05 -3.51 14.18
CA THR A 261 2.15 -2.26 14.93
C THR A 261 3.35 -2.26 15.87
N LEU A 262 3.57 -3.36 16.56
CA LEU A 262 4.70 -3.51 17.50
C LEU A 262 6.06 -3.62 16.79
N THR A 263 6.11 -4.22 15.61
CA THR A 263 7.38 -4.51 14.93
C THR A 263 7.85 -3.41 13.98
N ARG A 264 6.96 -2.58 13.44
CA ARG A 264 7.32 -1.52 12.47
C ARG A 264 8.40 -0.54 12.96
N PRO A 265 8.35 0.00 14.20
CA PRO A 265 9.40 0.90 14.65
C PRO A 265 10.78 0.24 14.67
N SER A 266 10.83 -1.03 15.10
CA SER A 266 12.08 -1.81 15.16
C SER A 266 12.60 -2.14 13.77
N THR A 267 11.74 -2.57 12.86
CA THR A 267 12.12 -2.92 11.48
C THR A 267 12.62 -1.71 10.71
N GLY A 268 11.99 -0.55 10.88
CA GLY A 268 12.45 0.69 10.28
C GLY A 268 13.84 1.12 10.77
N ARG A 269 14.09 0.99 12.08
CA ARG A 269 15.41 1.28 12.65
C ARG A 269 16.49 0.28 12.18
N ILE A 270 16.13 -1.01 12.09
CA ILE A 270 17.03 -2.02 11.54
C ILE A 270 17.38 -1.70 10.09
N PHE A 271 16.39 -1.28 9.29
CA PHE A 271 16.56 -0.86 7.91
C PHE A 271 17.60 0.28 7.81
N ASP A 272 17.46 1.33 8.62
CA ASP A 272 18.35 2.50 8.57
C ASP A 272 19.78 2.19 9.08
N VAL A 273 19.94 1.31 10.08
CA VAL A 273 21.23 1.03 10.72
C VAL A 273 21.99 -0.11 10.06
N LYS A 274 21.29 -1.22 9.73
CA LYS A 274 21.90 -2.44 9.20
C LYS A 274 21.71 -2.61 7.68
N GLY A 275 20.82 -1.80 7.09
CA GLY A 275 20.49 -1.86 5.68
C GLY A 275 19.28 -2.72 5.35
N GLU A 276 18.80 -2.58 4.14
CA GLU A 276 17.54 -3.15 3.64
C GLU A 276 17.47 -4.69 3.74
N ARG A 277 18.59 -5.39 3.54
CA ARG A 277 18.64 -6.87 3.53
C ARG A 277 18.17 -7.48 4.83
N TYR A 278 18.53 -6.85 5.97
CA TYR A 278 18.19 -7.35 7.30
C TYR A 278 16.69 -7.27 7.62
N VAL A 279 15.91 -6.62 6.77
CA VAL A 279 14.46 -6.51 6.91
C VAL A 279 13.74 -7.23 5.76
N MET A 280 14.24 -7.11 4.53
CA MET A 280 13.59 -7.67 3.35
C MET A 280 13.61 -9.21 3.34
N TYR A 281 14.76 -9.85 3.59
CA TYR A 281 14.81 -11.32 3.65
C TYR A 281 13.95 -11.92 4.76
N PRO A 282 14.00 -11.43 6.02
CA PRO A 282 13.07 -11.91 7.03
C PRO A 282 11.60 -11.74 6.65
N SER A 283 11.23 -10.64 5.96
CA SER A 283 9.84 -10.43 5.55
C SER A 283 9.35 -11.49 4.55
N TYR A 284 10.18 -11.90 3.60
CA TYR A 284 9.86 -12.99 2.69
C TYR A 284 9.72 -14.33 3.42
N ILE A 285 10.66 -14.62 4.32
CA ILE A 285 10.68 -15.86 5.11
C ILE A 285 9.42 -15.94 6.00
N PHE A 286 9.08 -14.87 6.72
CA PHE A 286 7.90 -14.85 7.58
C PHE A 286 6.60 -15.00 6.80
N LEU A 287 6.47 -14.38 5.62
CA LEU A 287 5.30 -14.58 4.78
C LEU A 287 5.20 -16.02 4.27
N THR A 288 6.30 -16.61 3.84
CA THR A 288 6.37 -18.03 3.45
C THR A 288 5.90 -18.94 4.58
N LEU A 289 6.51 -18.79 5.76
CA LEU A 289 6.19 -19.63 6.94
C LEU A 289 4.72 -19.42 7.36
N GLY A 290 4.23 -18.19 7.33
CA GLY A 290 2.84 -17.88 7.67
C GLY A 290 1.84 -18.52 6.71
N LEU A 291 2.08 -18.46 5.40
CA LEU A 291 1.22 -19.09 4.39
C LEU A 291 1.30 -20.62 4.40
N PHE A 292 2.48 -21.19 4.66
CA PHE A 292 2.63 -22.65 4.83
C PHE A 292 1.93 -23.12 6.10
N LEU A 293 2.08 -22.40 7.22
CA LEU A 293 1.34 -22.73 8.43
C LEU A 293 -0.17 -22.61 8.22
N LEU A 294 -0.62 -21.58 7.49
CA LEU A 294 -2.03 -21.41 7.15
C LEU A 294 -2.54 -22.57 6.29
N SER A 295 -1.74 -23.07 5.34
CA SER A 295 -2.10 -24.22 4.51
C SER A 295 -2.29 -25.53 5.30
N MET A 296 -1.63 -25.65 6.45
CA MET A 296 -1.65 -26.83 7.32
C MET A 296 -2.52 -26.63 8.57
N THR A 297 -3.27 -25.52 8.65
CA THR A 297 -4.04 -25.15 9.85
C THR A 297 -5.14 -26.17 10.15
N THR A 298 -5.11 -26.71 11.37
CA THR A 298 -6.10 -27.62 11.94
C THR A 298 -6.65 -27.14 13.29
N SER A 299 -6.11 -26.07 13.84
CA SER A 299 -6.46 -25.56 15.16
C SER A 299 -6.42 -24.03 15.22
N GLY A 300 -7.20 -23.44 16.13
CA GLY A 300 -7.30 -21.98 16.27
C GLY A 300 -5.97 -21.29 16.56
N TRP A 301 -5.10 -21.90 17.39
CA TRP A 301 -3.79 -21.29 17.67
C TRP A 301 -2.88 -21.27 16.43
N MET A 302 -2.92 -22.30 15.55
CA MET A 302 -2.17 -22.29 14.30
C MET A 302 -2.66 -21.15 13.38
N LEU A 303 -3.98 -20.93 13.33
CA LEU A 303 -4.58 -19.83 12.59
C LEU A 303 -4.05 -18.47 13.09
N LEU A 304 -4.03 -18.25 14.40
CA LEU A 304 -3.56 -16.98 14.97
C LEU A 304 -2.05 -16.78 14.79
N VAL A 305 -1.24 -17.82 14.96
CA VAL A 305 0.21 -17.75 14.72
C VAL A 305 0.49 -17.48 13.25
N SER A 306 -0.24 -18.10 12.33
CA SER A 306 -0.11 -17.80 10.89
C SER A 306 -0.44 -16.33 10.60
N GLY A 307 -1.48 -15.76 11.23
CA GLY A 307 -1.81 -14.34 11.14
C GLY A 307 -0.67 -13.43 11.60
N GLY A 308 -0.03 -13.76 12.71
CA GLY A 308 1.15 -13.05 13.21
C GLY A 308 2.35 -13.12 12.24
N LEU A 309 2.65 -14.31 11.73
CA LEU A 309 3.75 -14.50 10.76
C LEU A 309 3.49 -13.78 9.44
N ILE A 310 2.25 -13.82 8.93
CA ILE A 310 1.83 -13.08 7.73
C ILE A 310 1.95 -11.56 7.96
N GLY A 311 1.59 -11.09 9.16
CA GLY A 311 1.78 -9.71 9.58
C GLY A 311 3.26 -9.29 9.56
N LEU A 312 4.13 -10.09 10.18
CA LEU A 312 5.58 -9.89 10.14
C LEU A 312 6.12 -9.88 8.71
N GLY A 313 5.62 -10.77 7.86
CA GLY A 313 6.06 -10.87 6.47
C GLY A 313 5.55 -9.72 5.63
N TYR A 314 4.28 -9.73 5.30
CA TYR A 314 3.69 -8.77 4.35
C TYR A 314 3.66 -7.33 4.88
N GLY A 315 3.28 -7.15 6.15
CA GLY A 315 3.21 -5.82 6.75
C GLY A 315 4.57 -5.14 6.84
N THR A 316 5.62 -5.88 7.17
CA THR A 316 7.00 -5.39 7.17
C THR A 316 7.49 -5.10 5.76
N PHE A 317 7.21 -5.99 4.79
CA PHE A 317 7.57 -5.80 3.40
C PHE A 317 6.95 -4.52 2.82
N MET A 318 5.66 -4.28 3.05
CA MET A 318 4.95 -3.14 2.46
C MET A 318 5.61 -1.79 2.78
N SER A 319 6.02 -1.59 4.04
CA SER A 319 6.67 -0.34 4.47
C SER A 319 8.14 -0.27 4.04
N ASN A 320 8.88 -1.36 4.20
CA ASN A 320 10.31 -1.35 3.87
C ASN A 320 10.55 -1.40 2.36
N GLY A 321 9.67 -2.03 1.57
CA GLY A 321 9.68 -1.92 0.11
C GLY A 321 9.46 -0.48 -0.37
N GLN A 322 8.58 0.29 0.31
CA GLN A 322 8.45 1.72 0.07
C GLN A 322 9.74 2.48 0.42
N ALA A 323 10.41 2.11 1.52
CA ALA A 323 11.70 2.71 1.90
C ALA A 323 12.81 2.41 0.89
N VAL A 324 12.88 1.17 0.37
CA VAL A 324 13.77 0.79 -0.75
C VAL A 324 13.47 1.63 -1.98
N CYS A 325 12.20 1.78 -2.35
CA CYS A 325 11.79 2.62 -3.47
C CYS A 325 12.29 4.07 -3.32
N LEU A 326 12.25 4.63 -2.11
CA LEU A 326 12.79 5.97 -1.84
C LEU A 326 14.31 6.05 -1.94
N GLN A 327 15.04 5.00 -1.57
CA GLN A 327 16.49 4.95 -1.72
C GLN A 327 16.91 4.85 -3.19
N GLU A 328 16.17 4.08 -3.99
CA GLU A 328 16.43 3.90 -5.42
C GLU A 328 15.97 5.07 -6.28
N SER A 329 15.15 5.97 -5.74
CA SER A 329 14.66 7.14 -6.50
C SER A 329 15.81 8.07 -6.88
N PRO A 330 15.98 8.41 -8.18
CA PRO A 330 17.15 9.13 -8.68
C PRO A 330 17.22 10.59 -8.19
N SER A 331 16.09 11.17 -7.85
CA SER A 331 16.01 12.58 -7.42
C SER A 331 14.74 12.87 -6.63
N PRO A 332 14.73 13.93 -5.81
CA PRO A 332 13.54 14.39 -5.10
C PRO A 332 12.34 14.69 -6.02
N HIS A 333 12.60 15.12 -7.25
CA HIS A 333 11.57 15.44 -8.25
C HIS A 333 10.88 14.21 -8.86
N ARG A 334 11.39 13.00 -8.62
CA ARG A 334 10.83 11.76 -9.13
C ARG A 334 10.24 10.85 -8.04
N ILE A 335 10.28 11.29 -6.79
CA ILE A 335 9.75 10.52 -5.65
C ILE A 335 8.28 10.15 -5.84
N GLY A 336 7.46 11.10 -6.32
CA GLY A 336 6.02 10.84 -6.58
C GLY A 336 5.81 9.75 -7.62
N ILE A 337 6.58 9.77 -8.72
CA ILE A 337 6.53 8.76 -9.78
C ILE A 337 7.05 7.41 -9.27
N ALA A 338 8.16 7.40 -8.52
CA ALA A 338 8.75 6.18 -7.97
C ALA A 338 7.78 5.48 -7.00
N LEU A 339 7.20 6.22 -6.05
CA LEU A 339 6.21 5.68 -5.12
C LEU A 339 4.93 5.22 -5.82
N SER A 340 4.44 5.99 -6.81
CA SER A 340 3.33 5.56 -7.65
C SER A 340 3.62 4.25 -8.34
N THR A 341 4.79 4.11 -8.96
CA THR A 341 5.21 2.87 -9.63
C THR A 341 5.21 1.69 -8.67
N TYR A 342 5.77 1.87 -7.47
CA TYR A 342 5.79 0.83 -6.44
C TYR A 342 4.38 0.39 -6.01
N PHE A 343 3.51 1.35 -5.71
CA PHE A 343 2.14 1.03 -5.27
C PHE A 343 1.26 0.47 -6.39
N ILE A 344 1.51 0.82 -7.66
CA ILE A 344 0.83 0.17 -8.80
C ILE A 344 1.16 -1.32 -8.80
N GLY A 345 2.42 -1.71 -8.60
CA GLY A 345 2.79 -3.12 -8.49
C GLY A 345 2.05 -3.83 -7.36
N LEU A 346 2.06 -3.23 -6.16
CA LEU A 346 1.39 -3.79 -4.98
C LEU A 346 -0.12 -3.97 -5.21
N ASP A 347 -0.79 -2.93 -5.70
CA ASP A 347 -2.25 -2.94 -5.94
C ASP A 347 -2.63 -3.89 -7.07
N LEU A 348 -1.81 -4.00 -8.14
CA LEU A 348 -2.01 -5.00 -9.20
C LEU A 348 -1.94 -6.42 -8.63
N GLY A 349 -0.97 -6.72 -7.76
CA GLY A 349 -0.88 -8.02 -7.11
C GLY A 349 -2.13 -8.34 -6.29
N LEU A 350 -2.60 -7.37 -5.49
CA LEU A 350 -3.81 -7.49 -4.70
C LEU A 350 -5.08 -7.59 -5.55
N GLY A 351 -5.12 -6.92 -6.70
CA GLY A 351 -6.30 -6.90 -7.58
C GLY A 351 -6.39 -8.11 -8.51
N VAL A 352 -5.28 -8.55 -9.08
CA VAL A 352 -5.21 -9.70 -10.00
C VAL A 352 -5.19 -11.03 -9.24
N GLY A 353 -4.59 -11.03 -8.05
CA GLY A 353 -4.41 -12.23 -7.24
C GLY A 353 -5.69 -13.01 -6.95
N PRO A 354 -6.79 -12.37 -6.50
CA PRO A 354 -8.05 -13.06 -6.24
C PRO A 354 -8.63 -13.77 -7.48
N TYR A 355 -8.48 -13.17 -8.65
CA TYR A 355 -8.92 -13.79 -9.90
C TYR A 355 -8.08 -15.03 -10.23
N VAL A 356 -6.76 -14.89 -10.26
CA VAL A 356 -5.84 -15.99 -10.59
C VAL A 356 -5.97 -17.13 -9.59
N LEU A 357 -5.97 -16.82 -8.29
CA LEU A 357 -6.10 -17.83 -7.23
C LEU A 357 -7.50 -18.43 -7.17
N GLY A 358 -8.54 -17.65 -7.50
CA GLY A 358 -9.91 -18.12 -7.59
C GLY A 358 -10.13 -19.13 -8.71
N GLU A 359 -9.54 -18.89 -9.88
CA GLU A 359 -9.55 -19.86 -10.99
C GLU A 359 -8.79 -21.13 -10.62
N LEU A 360 -7.62 -21.01 -10.00
CA LEU A 360 -6.86 -22.17 -9.52
C LEU A 360 -7.64 -22.97 -8.47
N ARG A 361 -8.47 -22.32 -7.65
CA ARG A 361 -9.31 -22.96 -6.65
C ARG A 361 -10.31 -23.98 -7.23
N ASN A 362 -10.67 -23.87 -8.51
CA ASN A 362 -11.50 -24.86 -9.21
C ASN A 362 -10.80 -26.22 -9.36
N PHE A 363 -9.47 -26.25 -9.28
CA PHE A 363 -8.65 -27.45 -9.50
C PHE A 363 -7.89 -27.91 -8.25
N MET A 364 -7.91 -27.13 -7.15
CA MET A 364 -7.16 -27.43 -5.94
C MET A 364 -7.91 -27.04 -4.67
N SER A 365 -7.53 -27.63 -3.53
CA SER A 365 -8.07 -27.27 -2.22
C SER A 365 -7.55 -25.90 -1.73
N PHE A 366 -8.18 -25.33 -0.69
CA PHE A 366 -7.67 -24.11 -0.05
C PHE A 366 -6.26 -24.31 0.51
N GLN A 367 -5.97 -25.47 1.10
CA GLN A 367 -4.66 -25.82 1.63
C GLN A 367 -3.59 -25.76 0.53
N GLN A 368 -3.85 -26.39 -0.62
CA GLN A 368 -2.95 -26.35 -1.77
C GLN A 368 -2.77 -24.94 -2.34
N MET A 369 -3.84 -24.14 -2.38
CA MET A 369 -3.79 -22.73 -2.80
C MET A 369 -2.89 -21.89 -1.87
N TYR A 370 -3.03 -22.03 -0.54
CA TYR A 370 -2.15 -21.32 0.41
C TYR A 370 -0.72 -21.81 0.35
N PHE A 371 -0.50 -23.11 0.13
CA PHE A 371 0.83 -23.64 -0.09
C PHE A 371 1.49 -23.03 -1.33
N LEU A 372 0.76 -23.00 -2.46
CA LEU A 372 1.23 -22.37 -3.69
C LEU A 372 1.52 -20.87 -3.49
N ALA A 373 0.62 -20.15 -2.82
CA ALA A 373 0.85 -18.75 -2.47
C ALA A 373 2.10 -18.55 -1.60
N GLY A 374 2.40 -19.49 -0.70
CA GLY A 374 3.61 -19.50 0.14
C GLY A 374 4.90 -19.75 -0.64
N CYS A 375 4.84 -20.37 -1.83
CA CYS A 375 5.99 -20.51 -2.72
C CYS A 375 6.39 -19.19 -3.38
N ILE A 376 5.47 -18.23 -3.52
CA ILE A 376 5.76 -16.94 -4.19
C ILE A 376 6.82 -16.13 -3.44
N PRO A 377 6.77 -15.93 -2.10
CA PRO A 377 7.81 -15.21 -1.40
C PRO A 377 9.19 -15.91 -1.44
N ILE A 378 9.25 -17.25 -1.63
CA ILE A 378 10.50 -17.97 -1.88
C ILE A 378 11.11 -17.50 -3.21
N VAL A 379 10.28 -17.40 -4.26
CA VAL A 379 10.72 -16.85 -5.55
C VAL A 379 11.20 -15.41 -5.38
N CYS A 380 10.49 -14.58 -4.59
CA CYS A 380 10.93 -13.22 -4.27
C CYS A 380 12.30 -13.22 -3.58
N THR A 381 12.55 -14.15 -2.64
CA THR A 381 13.85 -14.29 -1.97
C THR A 381 14.97 -14.57 -2.97
N ILE A 382 14.77 -15.53 -3.86
CA ILE A 382 15.75 -15.92 -4.89
C ILE A 382 16.03 -14.73 -5.84
N LEU A 383 14.96 -14.10 -6.35
CA LEU A 383 15.08 -12.93 -7.23
C LEU A 383 15.84 -11.79 -6.56
N TYR A 384 15.55 -11.54 -5.28
CA TYR A 384 16.18 -10.47 -4.51
C TYR A 384 17.68 -10.77 -4.25
N MET A 385 18.05 -12.04 -4.01
CA MET A 385 19.45 -12.47 -3.89
C MET A 385 20.22 -12.25 -5.19
N VAL A 386 19.66 -12.67 -6.32
CA VAL A 386 20.30 -12.54 -7.65
C VAL A 386 20.49 -11.06 -7.98
N PHE A 387 19.46 -10.23 -7.77
CA PHE A 387 19.53 -8.81 -8.05
C PHE A 387 20.58 -8.08 -7.20
N HIS A 388 20.62 -8.37 -5.89
CA HIS A 388 21.61 -7.75 -5.01
C HIS A 388 23.05 -8.18 -5.31
N LYS A 389 23.26 -9.43 -5.70
CA LYS A 389 24.56 -9.88 -6.13
C LYS A 389 25.02 -9.11 -7.36
N ALA A 390 24.17 -9.03 -8.38
CA ALA A 390 24.48 -8.28 -9.60
C ALA A 390 24.75 -6.78 -9.35
N LYS A 391 24.01 -6.16 -8.42
CA LYS A 391 24.21 -4.75 -8.04
C LYS A 391 25.53 -4.50 -7.30
N ASN A 392 25.95 -5.43 -6.45
CA ASN A 392 27.24 -5.34 -5.75
C ASN A 392 28.40 -5.54 -6.73
N ASP A 393 28.30 -6.58 -7.56
CA ASP A 393 29.33 -6.88 -8.57
C ASP A 393 29.53 -5.67 -9.51
N ALA A 394 28.44 -5.00 -9.92
CA ALA A 394 28.51 -3.79 -10.73
C ALA A 394 29.12 -2.59 -9.99
N LYS A 395 28.91 -2.47 -8.68
CA LYS A 395 29.49 -1.42 -7.85
C LYS A 395 30.99 -1.62 -7.65
N ASP A 396 31.39 -2.85 -7.35
CA ASP A 396 32.79 -3.20 -7.15
C ASP A 396 33.59 -2.96 -8.46
N LEU A 397 33.05 -3.36 -9.61
CA LEU A 397 33.64 -3.10 -10.91
C LEU A 397 33.81 -1.60 -11.21
N SER A 398 32.83 -0.78 -10.78
CA SER A 398 32.91 0.68 -10.96
C SER A 398 33.96 1.34 -10.06
N LEU A 399 34.19 0.79 -8.86
CA LEU A 399 35.23 1.27 -7.95
C LEU A 399 36.62 0.90 -8.46
N GLU A 400 36.83 -0.34 -8.90
CA GLU A 400 38.08 -0.77 -9.53
C GLU A 400 38.45 0.08 -10.75
N THR A 401 37.44 0.39 -11.61
CA THR A 401 37.66 1.27 -12.78
C THR A 401 38.06 2.69 -12.38
N ILE A 402 37.51 3.23 -11.29
CA ILE A 402 37.87 4.56 -10.78
C ILE A 402 39.27 4.56 -10.22
N GLU A 403 39.65 3.54 -9.42
CA GLU A 403 41.00 3.39 -8.88
C GLU A 403 42.06 3.23 -9.98
N GLU A 404 41.76 2.46 -11.04
CA GLU A 404 42.64 2.33 -12.21
C GLU A 404 42.86 3.66 -12.97
N ILE A 405 41.79 4.49 -13.07
CA ILE A 405 41.88 5.82 -13.70
C ILE A 405 42.69 6.79 -12.83
N GLU A 406 42.48 6.78 -11.50
CA GLU A 406 43.26 7.63 -10.58
C GLU A 406 44.74 7.24 -10.56
N HIS A 407 45.08 5.96 -10.51
CA HIS A 407 46.48 5.49 -10.57
C HIS A 407 47.12 5.67 -11.96
N GLY A 408 46.33 5.56 -13.03
CA GLY A 408 46.82 5.79 -14.41
C GLY A 408 47.06 7.27 -14.73
N SER A 409 46.49 8.19 -13.94
CA SER A 409 46.70 9.64 -14.10
C SER A 409 47.92 10.19 -13.31
N GLU A 410 48.55 9.34 -12.49
CA GLU A 410 49.76 9.72 -11.70
C GLU A 410 51.08 9.26 -12.40
N LEU A 411 51.01 8.65 -13.55
CA LEU A 411 52.14 8.28 -14.44
C LEU A 411 52.20 9.19 -15.66
#